data_4663b7674b1046867ff8418793c2dedd
#
_entry.id   4663b7674b1046867ff8418793c2dedd
#
_cell.length_a   1.000
_cell.length_b   1.000
_cell.length_c   1.000
_cell.angle_alpha   90.00
_cell.angle_beta   90.00
_cell.angle_gamma   90.00
#
_symmetry.space_group_name_H-M   'P 1'
#
loop_
_entity.id
_entity.type
_entity.pdbx_description
1 polymer ?
#
loop_
_entity_poly.entity_id
_entity_poly.type
_entity_poly.pdbx_seq_one_letter_code
_entity_poly.pdbx_strand_id
1 'polypeptide(L)'
;MKGTKGSETKALIRETAFKQFLTKDYSMVPLKDIEKSLNLSRGCMSYHYPTKQELLVDVIDVYILDVQRTKHSSDNIVDISLFDYFNQYVDNIAKAMDRLSQFILPEENINGTRAYMTLILQAEKYYPGFHQLLCEIEKNEIGRAHV
;
A
#
# COMPACT_ATOMS: atom_id res chain seq x y z
N MET A 1 -12.85 -15.87 -21.33
CA MET A 1 -12.52 -16.43 -20.02
C MET A 1 -11.02 -16.54 -19.68
N LYS A 2 -10.12 -16.12 -20.54
CA LYS A 2 -8.67 -16.07 -20.21
C LYS A 2 -8.25 -14.86 -19.34
N GLY A 3 -9.12 -13.87 -19.12
CA GLY A 3 -8.77 -12.64 -18.37
C GLY A 3 -8.77 -12.76 -16.84
N THR A 4 -9.59 -13.64 -16.28
CA THR A 4 -9.74 -13.77 -14.82
C THR A 4 -8.53 -14.41 -14.14
N LYS A 5 -8.00 -15.49 -14.69
CA LYS A 5 -6.83 -16.20 -14.10
C LYS A 5 -5.56 -15.34 -14.03
N GLY A 6 -5.29 -14.53 -15.05
CA GLY A 6 -4.13 -13.65 -15.08
C GLY A 6 -4.27 -12.50 -14.07
N SER A 7 -5.46 -11.93 -13.93
CA SER A 7 -5.76 -10.90 -12.95
C SER A 7 -5.65 -11.40 -11.52
N GLU A 8 -6.15 -12.61 -11.24
CA GLU A 8 -6.06 -13.27 -9.93
C GLU A 8 -4.60 -13.55 -9.55
N THR A 9 -3.80 -14.06 -10.48
CA THR A 9 -2.38 -14.32 -10.26
C THR A 9 -1.62 -13.03 -9.98
N LYS A 10 -1.89 -11.95 -10.73
CA LYS A 10 -1.27 -10.64 -10.51
C LYS A 10 -1.61 -10.10 -9.12
N ALA A 11 -2.87 -10.20 -8.70
CA ALA A 11 -3.32 -9.78 -7.37
C ALA A 11 -2.63 -10.59 -6.26
N LEU A 12 -2.49 -11.90 -6.42
CA LEU A 12 -1.84 -12.78 -5.46
C LEU A 12 -0.34 -12.46 -5.30
N ILE A 13 0.37 -12.21 -6.40
CA ILE A 13 1.76 -11.75 -6.38
C ILE A 13 1.89 -10.44 -5.61
N ARG A 14 1.02 -9.47 -5.91
CA ARG A 14 0.99 -8.16 -5.27
C ARG A 14 0.74 -8.27 -3.76
N GLU A 15 -0.23 -9.05 -3.33
CA GLU A 15 -0.54 -9.26 -1.91
C GLU A 15 0.63 -9.90 -1.17
N THR A 16 1.25 -10.91 -1.76
CA THR A 16 2.42 -11.58 -1.18
C THR A 16 3.61 -10.62 -1.06
N ALA A 17 3.86 -9.82 -2.11
CA ALA A 17 4.89 -8.79 -2.10
C ALA A 17 4.60 -7.71 -1.05
N PHE A 18 3.35 -7.28 -0.91
CA PHE A 18 2.93 -6.32 0.09
C PHE A 18 3.30 -6.78 1.50
N LYS A 19 2.97 -8.02 1.88
CA LYS A 19 3.34 -8.61 3.18
C LYS A 19 4.86 -8.60 3.40
N GLN A 20 5.64 -8.93 2.38
CA GLN A 20 7.10 -8.94 2.48
C GLN A 20 7.70 -7.53 2.60
N PHE A 21 7.20 -6.56 1.85
CA PHE A 21 7.67 -5.17 1.91
C PHE A 21 7.25 -4.44 3.20
N LEU A 22 6.21 -4.90 3.88
CA LEU A 22 5.83 -4.40 5.20
C LEU A 22 6.82 -4.81 6.29
N THR A 23 7.44 -5.97 6.14
CA THR A 23 8.24 -6.60 7.20
C THR A 23 9.73 -6.59 6.93
N LYS A 24 10.14 -6.42 5.67
CA LYS A 24 11.54 -6.48 5.23
C LYS A 24 11.89 -5.27 4.37
N ASP A 25 13.16 -4.87 4.41
CA ASP A 25 13.67 -3.87 3.46
C ASP A 25 13.54 -4.37 2.01
N TYR A 26 13.26 -3.46 1.09
CA TYR A 26 13.13 -3.76 -0.34
C TYR A 26 14.32 -4.56 -0.88
N SER A 27 15.53 -4.23 -0.46
CA SER A 27 16.75 -4.93 -0.90
C SER A 27 16.77 -6.39 -0.48
N MET A 28 16.13 -6.72 0.64
CA MET A 28 16.08 -8.04 1.26
C MET A 28 14.93 -8.93 0.74
N VAL A 29 14.12 -8.44 -0.19
CA VAL A 29 13.01 -9.20 -0.79
C VAL A 29 13.39 -9.61 -2.23
N PRO A 30 13.94 -10.79 -2.44
CA PRO A 30 14.19 -11.27 -3.80
C PRO A 30 12.89 -11.80 -4.44
N LEU A 31 12.69 -11.54 -5.73
CA LEU A 31 11.52 -12.04 -6.47
C LEU A 31 11.38 -13.57 -6.40
N LYS A 32 12.50 -14.29 -6.29
CA LYS A 32 12.52 -15.76 -6.12
C LYS A 32 11.76 -16.26 -4.89
N ASP A 33 11.72 -15.47 -3.81
CA ASP A 33 11.02 -15.89 -2.59
C ASP A 33 9.51 -15.79 -2.79
N ILE A 34 9.07 -14.78 -3.55
CA ILE A 34 7.66 -14.65 -3.96
C ILE A 34 7.28 -15.77 -4.93
N GLU A 35 8.13 -16.07 -5.93
CA GLU A 35 7.95 -17.19 -6.86
C GLU A 35 7.76 -18.51 -6.12
N LYS A 36 8.63 -18.79 -5.15
CA LYS A 36 8.59 -20.02 -4.35
C LYS A 36 7.34 -20.10 -3.47
N SER A 37 6.99 -19.00 -2.77
CA SER A 37 5.84 -18.99 -1.87
C SER A 37 4.52 -19.22 -2.60
N LEU A 38 4.43 -18.83 -3.86
CA LEU A 38 3.26 -18.99 -4.72
C LEU A 38 3.33 -20.16 -5.70
N ASN A 39 4.44 -20.93 -5.66
CA ASN A 39 4.71 -22.00 -6.61
C ASN A 39 4.59 -21.55 -8.10
N LEU A 40 5.10 -20.35 -8.38
CA LEU A 40 5.08 -19.76 -9.72
C LEU A 40 6.40 -20.06 -10.46
N SER A 41 6.30 -20.20 -11.79
CA SER A 41 7.48 -20.21 -12.64
C SER A 41 8.06 -18.80 -12.78
N ARG A 42 9.38 -18.71 -13.01
CA ARG A 42 10.04 -17.43 -13.31
C ARG A 42 9.42 -16.71 -14.51
N GLY A 43 9.00 -17.44 -15.54
CA GLY A 43 8.31 -16.86 -16.70
C GLY A 43 6.96 -16.24 -16.34
N CYS A 44 6.19 -16.88 -15.46
CA CYS A 44 4.93 -16.34 -14.96
C CYS A 44 5.14 -15.05 -14.16
N MET A 45 6.14 -15.05 -13.27
CA MET A 45 6.47 -13.85 -12.49
C MET A 45 6.90 -12.68 -13.38
N SER A 46 7.84 -12.90 -14.30
CA SER A 46 8.33 -11.88 -15.22
C SER A 46 7.27 -11.36 -16.20
N TYR A 47 6.28 -12.18 -16.52
CA TYR A 47 5.14 -11.76 -17.33
C TYR A 47 4.28 -10.71 -16.63
N HIS A 48 4.06 -10.86 -15.32
CA HIS A 48 3.26 -9.90 -14.53
C HIS A 48 4.07 -8.69 -14.07
N TYR A 49 5.30 -8.92 -13.64
CA TYR A 49 6.21 -7.91 -13.11
C TYR A 49 7.62 -8.13 -13.64
N PRO A 50 7.99 -7.46 -14.74
CA PRO A 50 9.34 -7.55 -15.33
C PRO A 50 10.45 -7.18 -14.35
N THR A 51 10.18 -6.24 -13.44
CA THR A 51 11.13 -5.77 -12.44
C THR A 51 10.51 -5.75 -11.03
N LYS A 52 11.38 -5.86 -10.02
CA LYS A 52 10.97 -5.69 -8.61
C LYS A 52 10.45 -4.29 -8.33
N GLN A 53 10.96 -3.28 -9.04
CA GLN A 53 10.50 -1.91 -8.90
C GLN A 53 9.05 -1.75 -9.38
N GLU A 54 8.69 -2.32 -10.53
CA GLU A 54 7.30 -2.31 -11.01
C GLU A 54 6.35 -3.00 -10.04
N LEU A 55 6.80 -4.09 -9.41
CA LEU A 55 6.02 -4.75 -8.37
C LEU A 55 5.84 -3.85 -7.14
N LEU A 56 6.89 -3.15 -6.69
CA LEU A 56 6.78 -2.20 -5.58
C LEU A 56 5.83 -1.04 -5.92
N VAL A 57 5.95 -0.47 -7.11
CA VAL A 57 5.07 0.62 -7.59
C VAL A 57 3.61 0.17 -7.55
N ASP A 58 3.28 -0.99 -8.10
CA ASP A 58 1.91 -1.52 -8.10
C ASP A 58 1.39 -1.81 -6.67
N VAL A 59 2.25 -2.28 -5.77
CA VAL A 59 1.93 -2.44 -4.34
C VAL A 59 1.58 -1.10 -3.69
N ILE A 60 2.41 -0.09 -3.90
CA ILE A 60 2.19 1.24 -3.32
C ILE A 60 0.93 1.89 -3.91
N ASP A 61 0.73 1.79 -5.22
CA ASP A 61 -0.46 2.34 -5.89
C ASP A 61 -1.74 1.76 -5.28
N VAL A 62 -1.84 0.44 -5.17
CA VAL A 62 -3.07 -0.22 -4.75
C VAL A 62 -3.30 -0.12 -3.24
N TYR A 63 -2.27 -0.33 -2.42
CA TYR A 63 -2.45 -0.42 -0.96
C TYR A 63 -2.25 0.90 -0.22
N ILE A 64 -1.62 1.89 -0.84
CA ILE A 64 -1.38 3.20 -0.24
C ILE A 64 -2.15 4.29 -0.97
N LEU A 65 -1.82 4.56 -2.23
CA LEU A 65 -2.35 5.72 -2.96
C LEU A 65 -3.84 5.58 -3.30
N ASP A 66 -4.30 4.42 -3.75
CA ASP A 66 -5.72 4.22 -4.07
C ASP A 66 -6.59 4.20 -2.81
N VAL A 67 -6.06 3.67 -1.70
CA VAL A 67 -6.76 3.73 -0.41
C VAL A 67 -6.89 5.17 0.07
N GLN A 68 -5.88 5.99 -0.11
CA GLN A 68 -5.96 7.43 0.19
C GLN A 68 -7.00 8.13 -0.70
N ARG A 69 -6.95 7.92 -2.01
CA ARG A 69 -7.89 8.51 -2.98
C ARG A 69 -9.35 8.12 -2.72
N THR A 70 -9.61 6.85 -2.37
CA THR A 70 -10.98 6.36 -2.16
C THR A 70 -11.60 6.86 -0.86
N LYS A 71 -10.82 7.06 0.19
CA LYS A 71 -11.30 7.68 1.43
C LYS A 71 -11.91 9.05 1.16
N HIS A 72 -11.32 9.82 0.26
CA HIS A 72 -11.73 11.19 -0.07
C HIS A 72 -12.96 11.29 -0.96
N SER A 73 -13.28 10.22 -1.68
CA SER A 73 -14.49 10.16 -2.53
C SER A 73 -15.76 9.87 -1.73
N SER A 74 -15.63 9.31 -0.54
CA SER A 74 -16.76 8.82 0.28
C SER A 74 -17.19 9.83 1.37
N ASP A 75 -16.35 10.80 1.68
CA ASP A 75 -16.67 11.79 2.70
C ASP A 75 -17.62 12.83 2.12
N ASN A 76 -18.91 12.66 2.40
CA ASN A 76 -19.82 13.78 2.34
C ASN A 76 -19.22 14.90 3.21
N ILE A 77 -18.94 16.04 2.60
CA ILE A 77 -18.48 17.24 3.32
C ILE A 77 -19.60 17.62 4.29
N VAL A 78 -19.53 17.09 5.49
CA VAL A 78 -20.33 17.57 6.61
C VAL A 78 -19.55 18.76 7.14
N ASP A 79 -20.25 19.84 7.43
CA ASP A 79 -19.69 21.04 8.08
C ASP A 79 -19.26 20.66 9.51
N ILE A 80 -18.06 20.05 9.60
CA ILE A 80 -17.46 19.64 10.87
C ILE A 80 -16.39 20.63 11.29
N SER A 81 -16.24 20.83 12.60
CA SER A 81 -15.17 21.69 13.11
C SER A 81 -13.79 21.11 12.74
N LEU A 82 -12.77 21.98 12.60
CA LEU A 82 -11.39 21.57 12.37
C LEU A 82 -10.90 20.58 13.44
N PHE A 83 -11.35 20.74 14.68
CA PHE A 83 -11.02 19.85 15.79
C PHE A 83 -11.62 18.45 15.60
N ASP A 84 -12.88 18.37 15.20
CA ASP A 84 -13.55 17.08 14.93
C ASP A 84 -12.95 16.39 13.72
N TYR A 85 -12.61 17.14 12.67
CA TYR A 85 -11.88 16.61 11.51
C TYR A 85 -10.55 15.99 11.93
N PHE A 86 -9.76 16.69 12.75
CA PHE A 86 -8.47 16.18 13.21
C PHE A 86 -8.63 14.91 14.07
N ASN A 87 -9.60 14.88 14.97
CA ASN A 87 -9.88 13.68 15.77
C ASN A 87 -10.29 12.49 14.90
N GLN A 88 -11.18 12.70 13.92
CA GLN A 88 -11.55 11.65 12.97
C GLN A 88 -10.35 11.15 12.16
N TYR A 89 -9.46 12.04 11.73
CA TYR A 89 -8.26 11.69 10.99
C TYR A 89 -7.35 10.79 11.82
N VAL A 90 -7.09 11.15 13.08
CA VAL A 90 -6.27 10.36 14.01
C VAL A 90 -6.89 8.98 14.26
N ASP A 91 -8.19 8.92 14.51
CA ASP A 91 -8.92 7.67 14.74
C ASP A 91 -8.88 6.75 13.50
N ASN A 92 -9.00 7.31 12.32
CA ASN A 92 -8.92 6.54 11.07
C ASN A 92 -7.53 5.96 10.84
N ILE A 93 -6.48 6.73 11.16
CA ILE A 93 -5.09 6.22 11.13
C ILE A 93 -4.93 5.08 12.14
N ALA A 94 -5.36 5.25 13.38
CA ALA A 94 -5.25 4.21 14.41
C ALA A 94 -5.93 2.90 13.96
N LYS A 95 -7.17 2.99 13.46
CA LYS A 95 -7.91 1.84 12.93
C LYS A 95 -7.21 1.18 11.72
N ALA A 96 -6.60 1.98 10.85
CA ALA A 96 -5.86 1.46 9.71
C ALA A 96 -4.59 0.71 10.17
N MET A 97 -3.89 1.23 11.18
CA MET A 97 -2.70 0.57 11.75
C MET A 97 -3.05 -0.73 12.48
N ASP A 98 -4.18 -0.77 13.18
CA ASP A 98 -4.68 -2.00 13.83
C ASP A 98 -5.01 -3.09 12.78
N ARG A 99 -5.70 -2.72 11.70
CA ARG A 99 -5.99 -3.64 10.59
C ARG A 99 -4.71 -4.17 9.94
N LEU A 100 -3.74 -3.29 9.75
CA LEU A 100 -2.45 -3.67 9.20
C LEU A 100 -1.68 -4.63 10.13
N SER A 101 -1.73 -4.41 11.44
CA SER A 101 -1.15 -5.31 12.43
C SER A 101 -1.78 -6.70 12.39
N GLN A 102 -3.09 -6.79 12.16
CA GLN A 102 -3.80 -8.07 12.02
C GLN A 102 -3.49 -8.77 10.68
N PHE A 103 -3.16 -8.01 9.64
CA PHE A 103 -2.79 -8.53 8.33
C PHE A 103 -1.37 -9.11 8.30
N ILE A 104 -0.47 -8.57 9.13
CA ILE A 104 0.90 -9.08 9.30
C ILE A 104 0.83 -10.32 10.21
N LEU A 105 1.57 -11.36 9.85
CA LEU A 105 1.63 -12.57 10.67
C LEU A 105 2.13 -12.25 12.09
N PRO A 106 1.47 -12.74 13.15
CA PRO A 106 1.84 -12.46 14.54
C PRO A 106 3.29 -12.85 14.89
N GLU A 107 3.85 -13.80 14.16
CA GLU A 107 5.20 -14.33 14.34
C GLU A 107 6.30 -13.29 14.05
N GLU A 108 6.00 -12.27 13.29
CA GLU A 108 6.99 -11.25 12.88
C GLU A 108 7.21 -10.16 13.94
N ASN A 109 6.40 -10.13 15.01
CA ASN A 109 6.49 -9.16 16.11
C ASN A 109 6.64 -7.68 15.65
N ILE A 110 5.98 -7.33 14.55
CA ILE A 110 6.00 -5.99 13.94
C ILE A 110 4.58 -5.42 14.05
N ASN A 111 4.46 -4.25 14.68
CA ASN A 111 3.17 -3.56 14.70
C ASN A 111 2.88 -2.85 13.36
N GLY A 112 1.60 -2.59 13.08
CA GLY A 112 1.15 -2.00 11.82
C GLY A 112 1.76 -0.63 11.55
N THR A 113 1.99 0.20 12.57
CA THR A 113 2.61 1.51 12.41
C THR A 113 4.04 1.38 11.90
N ARG A 114 4.84 0.50 12.50
CA ARG A 114 6.21 0.25 12.05
C ARG A 114 6.24 -0.29 10.62
N ALA A 115 5.36 -1.24 10.30
CA ALA A 115 5.25 -1.82 8.97
C ALA A 115 4.87 -0.74 7.93
N TYR A 116 3.89 0.11 8.23
CA TYR A 116 3.47 1.20 7.36
C TYR A 116 4.62 2.19 7.11
N MET A 117 5.30 2.62 8.17
CA MET A 117 6.45 3.54 8.03
C MET A 117 7.59 2.92 7.23
N THR A 118 7.86 1.63 7.42
CA THR A 118 8.84 0.89 6.60
C THR A 118 8.48 0.95 5.12
N LEU A 119 7.21 0.73 4.78
CA LEU A 119 6.74 0.76 3.40
C LEU A 119 6.81 2.17 2.79
N ILE A 120 6.41 3.21 3.53
CA ILE A 120 6.49 4.61 3.08
C ILE A 120 7.93 5.04 2.80
N LEU A 121 8.88 4.70 3.68
CA LEU A 121 10.30 5.00 3.47
C LEU A 121 10.87 4.30 2.23
N GLN A 122 10.42 3.09 1.95
CA GLN A 122 10.79 2.37 0.72
C GLN A 122 10.17 3.03 -0.52
N ALA A 123 8.91 3.47 -0.44
CA ALA A 123 8.25 4.20 -1.51
C ALA A 123 9.00 5.50 -1.84
N GLU A 124 9.38 6.29 -0.85
CA GLU A 124 10.20 7.50 -1.04
C GLU A 124 11.52 7.22 -1.77
N LYS A 125 12.14 6.09 -1.47
CA LYS A 125 13.44 5.73 -2.06
C LYS A 125 13.36 5.12 -3.46
N TYR A 126 12.35 4.29 -3.70
CA TYR A 126 12.32 3.42 -4.88
C TYR A 126 11.14 3.66 -5.83
N TYR A 127 10.17 4.50 -5.45
CA TYR A 127 9.05 4.86 -6.31
C TYR A 127 9.27 6.29 -6.87
N PRO A 128 9.61 6.45 -8.17
CA PRO A 128 9.84 7.77 -8.76
C PRO A 128 8.60 8.66 -8.67
N GLY A 129 8.74 9.83 -8.08
CA GLY A 129 7.65 10.80 -7.94
C GLY A 129 6.67 10.53 -6.80
N PHE A 130 6.93 9.55 -5.92
CA PHE A 130 6.03 9.21 -4.80
C PHE A 130 5.70 10.42 -3.92
N HIS A 131 6.70 11.19 -3.53
CA HIS A 131 6.51 12.37 -2.70
C HIS A 131 5.55 13.40 -3.32
N GLN A 132 5.70 13.68 -4.62
CA GLN A 132 4.82 14.60 -5.33
C GLN A 132 3.38 14.09 -5.37
N LEU A 133 3.18 12.81 -5.65
CA LEU A 133 1.86 12.18 -5.67
C LEU A 133 1.19 12.22 -4.30
N LEU A 134 1.93 11.93 -3.23
CA LEU A 134 1.42 12.01 -1.86
C LEU A 134 1.02 13.44 -1.50
N CYS A 135 1.87 14.43 -1.79
CA CYS A 135 1.57 15.83 -1.56
C CYS A 135 0.35 16.33 -2.36
N GLU A 136 0.14 15.86 -3.58
CA GLU A 136 -1.04 16.20 -4.39
C GLU A 136 -2.32 15.65 -3.77
N ILE A 137 -2.30 14.42 -3.25
CA ILE A 137 -3.43 13.82 -2.56
C ILE A 137 -3.75 14.62 -1.30
N GLU A 138 -2.75 14.93 -0.48
CA GLU A 138 -2.92 15.69 0.76
C GLU A 138 -3.40 17.13 0.52
N LYS A 139 -2.89 17.82 -0.50
CA LYS A 139 -3.35 19.18 -0.87
C LYS A 139 -4.80 19.19 -1.30
N ASN A 140 -5.26 18.16 -2.01
CA ASN A 140 -6.66 18.03 -2.40
C ASN A 140 -7.57 17.81 -1.18
N GLU A 141 -7.06 17.21 -0.10
CA GLU A 141 -7.77 17.08 1.18
C GLU A 141 -7.94 18.44 1.87
N ILE A 142 -6.82 19.13 2.08
CA ILE A 142 -6.81 20.43 2.78
C ILE A 142 -7.65 21.47 2.01
N GLY A 143 -7.56 21.48 0.68
CA GLY A 143 -8.36 22.40 -0.15
C GLY A 143 -9.87 22.14 -0.08
N ARG A 144 -10.32 20.92 0.20
CA ARG A 144 -11.74 20.59 0.39
C ARG A 144 -12.25 20.94 1.78
N ALA A 145 -11.39 20.95 2.79
CA ALA A 145 -11.75 21.32 4.16
C ALA A 145 -11.92 22.82 4.36
N HIS A 146 -11.55 23.65 3.38
CA HIS A 146 -11.59 25.12 3.46
C HIS A 146 -12.59 25.79 2.51
N VAL A 147 -13.48 25.04 1.88
CA VAL A 147 -14.52 25.62 0.98
C VAL A 147 -15.89 25.58 1.62
#